data_0979d901397d1ab14dc04d5ceb233ab3
#
_entry.id   0979d901397d1ab14dc04d5ceb233ab3
#
_cell.length_a   1.000
_cell.length_b   1.000
_cell.length_c   1.000
_cell.angle_alpha   90.00
_cell.angle_beta   90.00
_cell.angle_gamma   90.00
#
_symmetry.space_group_name_H-M   'P 1'
#
loop_
_entity.id
_entity.type
_entity.pdbx_description
1 polymer ?
#
loop_
_entity_poly.entity_id
_entity_poly.type
_entity_poly.pdbx_seq_one_letter_code
_entity_poly.pdbx_strand_id
1 'polypeptide(L)'
;MDIENIDKKEIILEAARDIFFKKSFYEATMDDIAQLSGIKKPTIYYYFPSKIDLALQLMEVNVKNIFEKINKIISTTNNVKQRIKTIVEFYINLLEENSKIFIVMQRIGYDFMQKEDSKKKINELFEKLRKKQKEAGDLFGEVILCSGKRVSGDLFLYSMIAALGRAIFENVSQGKKPKKDDLLVIGDIFIAAVK
;
A
#
# COMPACT_ATOMS: atom_id res chain seq x y z
N MET A 1 21.83 0.38 -16.99
CA MET A 1 21.01 -0.59 -16.19
C MET A 1 20.11 -1.28 -17.20
N ASP A 2 20.43 -2.54 -17.53
CA ASP A 2 19.86 -3.22 -18.68
C ASP A 2 18.35 -3.45 -18.56
N ILE A 3 17.60 -3.19 -19.62
CA ILE A 3 16.14 -3.38 -19.72
C ILE A 3 15.77 -4.82 -19.32
N GLU A 4 16.60 -5.80 -19.66
CA GLU A 4 16.44 -7.21 -19.29
C GLU A 4 16.51 -7.49 -17.77
N ASN A 5 17.22 -6.65 -17.01
CA ASN A 5 17.36 -6.77 -15.55
C ASN A 5 16.16 -6.17 -14.80
N ILE A 6 15.53 -5.14 -15.35
CA ILE A 6 14.33 -4.52 -14.78
C ILE A 6 13.15 -5.49 -14.90
N ASP A 7 13.05 -6.15 -16.04
CA ASP A 7 11.98 -7.12 -16.33
C ASP A 7 12.01 -8.33 -15.39
N LYS A 8 13.18 -8.94 -15.13
CA LYS A 8 13.31 -10.09 -14.21
C LYS A 8 12.91 -9.75 -12.77
N LYS A 9 13.28 -8.56 -12.30
CA LYS A 9 12.93 -8.11 -10.95
C LYS A 9 11.42 -7.93 -10.80
N GLU A 10 10.77 -7.36 -11.81
CA GLU A 10 9.33 -7.17 -11.84
C GLU A 10 8.59 -8.52 -11.88
N ILE A 11 9.02 -9.45 -12.75
CA ILE A 11 8.46 -10.81 -12.84
C ILE A 11 8.54 -11.54 -11.49
N ILE A 12 9.68 -11.43 -10.79
CA ILE A 12 9.83 -12.02 -9.45
C ILE A 12 8.87 -11.39 -8.45
N LEU A 13 8.71 -10.06 -8.44
CA LEU A 13 7.80 -9.36 -7.53
C LEU A 13 6.34 -9.70 -7.80
N GLU A 14 5.94 -9.86 -9.07
CA GLU A 14 4.59 -10.30 -9.43
C GLU A 14 4.30 -11.73 -8.97
N ALA A 15 5.22 -12.65 -9.22
CA ALA A 15 5.11 -14.02 -8.73
C ALA A 15 5.05 -14.08 -7.20
N ALA A 16 5.89 -13.30 -6.52
CA ALA A 16 5.87 -13.19 -5.06
C ALA A 16 4.54 -12.68 -4.53
N ARG A 17 3.95 -11.66 -5.17
CA ARG A 17 2.63 -11.13 -4.82
C ARG A 17 1.55 -12.22 -4.92
N ASP A 18 1.55 -13.00 -5.99
CA ASP A 18 0.56 -14.06 -6.19
C ASP A 18 0.75 -15.23 -5.21
N ILE A 19 1.99 -15.57 -4.85
CA ILE A 19 2.27 -16.59 -3.84
C ILE A 19 1.85 -16.11 -2.44
N PHE A 20 2.23 -14.89 -2.03
CA PHE A 20 1.85 -14.32 -0.73
C PHE A 20 0.34 -14.02 -0.62
N PHE A 21 -0.35 -13.90 -1.75
CA PHE A 21 -1.81 -13.84 -1.75
C PHE A 21 -2.44 -15.20 -1.44
N LYS A 22 -1.89 -16.29 -1.97
CA LYS A 22 -2.43 -17.66 -1.82
C LYS A 22 -2.00 -18.31 -0.50
N LYS A 23 -0.79 -18.01 -0.02
CA LYS A 23 -0.15 -18.59 1.16
C LYS A 23 0.24 -17.48 2.14
N SER A 24 0.30 -17.79 3.44
CA SER A 24 0.95 -16.89 4.41
C SER A 24 2.43 -16.71 4.07
N PHE A 25 3.05 -15.66 4.63
CA PHE A 25 4.50 -15.45 4.45
C PHE A 25 5.32 -16.67 4.92
N TYR A 26 4.89 -17.37 5.97
CA TYR A 26 5.61 -18.54 6.50
C TYR A 26 5.50 -19.76 5.60
N GLU A 27 4.32 -20.02 5.04
CA GLU A 27 4.07 -21.16 4.14
C GLU A 27 4.68 -20.97 2.75
N ALA A 28 4.78 -19.73 2.28
CA ALA A 28 5.38 -19.40 1.00
C ALA A 28 6.89 -19.71 1.01
N THR A 29 7.38 -20.31 -0.07
CA THR A 29 8.80 -20.65 -0.26
C THR A 29 9.40 -19.92 -1.45
N MET A 30 10.73 -19.78 -1.47
CA MET A 30 11.43 -19.25 -2.64
C MET A 30 11.33 -20.20 -3.85
N ASP A 31 11.06 -21.50 -3.62
CA ASP A 31 10.81 -22.47 -4.68
C ASP A 31 9.44 -22.26 -5.33
N ASP A 32 8.39 -21.96 -4.56
CA ASP A 32 7.08 -21.59 -5.09
C ASP A 32 7.21 -20.37 -6.04
N ILE A 33 7.98 -19.38 -5.61
CA ILE A 33 8.20 -18.14 -6.38
C ILE A 33 9.02 -18.43 -7.64
N ALA A 34 10.06 -19.27 -7.54
CA ALA A 34 10.86 -19.69 -8.69
C ALA A 34 10.02 -20.44 -9.72
N GLN A 35 9.18 -21.36 -9.26
CA GLN A 35 8.29 -22.12 -10.13
C GLN A 35 7.28 -21.21 -10.84
N LEU A 36 6.67 -20.27 -10.12
CA LEU A 36 5.66 -19.38 -10.69
C LEU A 36 6.26 -18.32 -11.63
N SER A 37 7.43 -17.77 -11.28
CA SER A 37 8.11 -16.76 -12.11
C SER A 37 8.83 -17.33 -13.33
N GLY A 38 9.10 -18.64 -13.36
CA GLY A 38 9.98 -19.26 -14.36
C GLY A 38 11.47 -18.87 -14.20
N ILE A 39 11.83 -18.15 -13.12
CA ILE A 39 13.19 -17.67 -12.87
C ILE A 39 13.90 -18.62 -11.91
N LYS A 40 15.12 -19.04 -12.27
CA LYS A 40 15.92 -19.95 -11.45
C LYS A 40 16.21 -19.35 -10.07
N LYS A 41 16.10 -20.16 -9.02
CA LYS A 41 16.30 -19.77 -7.61
C LYS A 41 17.60 -18.98 -7.33
N PRO A 42 18.77 -19.34 -7.91
CA PRO A 42 19.98 -18.53 -7.76
C PRO A 42 19.83 -17.10 -8.28
N THR A 43 19.14 -16.92 -9.39
CA THR A 43 18.85 -15.60 -9.94
C THR A 43 17.93 -14.80 -9.02
N ILE A 44 16.93 -15.44 -8.41
CA ILE A 44 16.05 -14.76 -7.44
C ILE A 44 16.86 -14.29 -6.22
N TYR A 45 17.75 -15.14 -5.68
CA TYR A 45 18.62 -14.75 -4.55
C TYR A 45 19.63 -13.66 -4.90
N TYR A 46 20.02 -13.54 -6.17
CA TYR A 46 20.83 -12.41 -6.63
C TYR A 46 20.12 -11.07 -6.48
N TYR A 47 18.81 -11.01 -6.80
CA TYR A 47 17.99 -9.80 -6.64
C TYR A 47 17.49 -9.59 -5.21
N PHE A 48 17.16 -10.67 -4.52
CA PHE A 48 16.53 -10.67 -3.20
C PHE A 48 17.23 -11.71 -2.30
N PRO A 49 18.20 -11.27 -1.48
CA PRO A 49 19.02 -12.17 -0.65
C PRO A 49 18.22 -13.09 0.27
N SER A 50 17.00 -12.70 0.64
CA SER A 50 16.10 -13.52 1.45
C SER A 50 14.62 -13.32 1.05
N LYS A 51 13.76 -14.23 1.51
CA LYS A 51 12.30 -14.10 1.38
C LYS A 51 11.78 -12.83 2.08
N ILE A 52 12.41 -12.43 3.19
CA ILE A 52 12.10 -11.18 3.90
C ILE A 52 12.42 -9.98 3.01
N ASP A 53 13.60 -9.93 2.39
CA ASP A 53 14.01 -8.83 1.53
C ASP A 53 13.07 -8.70 0.30
N LEU A 54 12.65 -9.81 -0.27
CA LEU A 54 11.67 -9.85 -1.35
C LEU A 54 10.31 -9.30 -0.91
N ALA A 55 9.81 -9.72 0.25
CA ALA A 55 8.54 -9.26 0.78
C ALA A 55 8.55 -7.77 1.13
N LEU A 56 9.64 -7.28 1.75
CA LEU A 56 9.82 -5.86 2.07
C LEU A 56 9.90 -5.01 0.80
N GLN A 57 10.62 -5.47 -0.23
CA GLN A 57 10.69 -4.77 -1.51
C GLN A 57 9.32 -4.72 -2.20
N LEU A 58 8.53 -5.80 -2.11
CA LEU A 58 7.17 -5.81 -2.64
C LEU A 58 6.28 -4.78 -1.92
N MET A 59 6.37 -4.69 -0.59
CA MET A 59 5.66 -3.66 0.18
C MET A 59 6.12 -2.25 -0.20
N GLU A 60 7.43 -2.01 -0.28
CA GLU A 60 8.00 -0.69 -0.61
C GLU A 60 7.53 -0.20 -1.99
N VAL A 61 7.58 -1.05 -3.01
CA VAL A 61 7.15 -0.72 -4.38
C VAL A 61 5.66 -0.38 -4.41
N ASN A 62 4.81 -1.19 -3.76
CA ASN A 62 3.38 -0.96 -3.76
C ASN A 62 3.00 0.36 -3.04
N VAL A 63 3.58 0.62 -1.87
CA VAL A 63 3.31 1.87 -1.13
C VAL A 63 3.82 3.08 -1.89
N LYS A 64 5.02 3.00 -2.47
CA LYS A 64 5.58 4.05 -3.31
C LYS A 64 4.62 4.40 -4.46
N ASN A 65 4.13 3.41 -5.20
CA ASN A 65 3.22 3.61 -6.32
C ASN A 65 1.89 4.26 -5.88
N ILE A 66 1.37 3.88 -4.71
CA ILE A 66 0.15 4.50 -4.14
C ILE A 66 0.42 5.98 -3.83
N PHE A 67 1.51 6.31 -3.14
CA PHE A 67 1.82 7.71 -2.80
C PHE A 67 2.14 8.56 -4.02
N GLU A 68 2.79 8.03 -5.04
CA GLU A 68 3.04 8.75 -6.30
C GLU A 68 1.71 9.12 -6.98
N LYS A 69 0.73 8.21 -7.00
CA LYS A 69 -0.61 8.49 -7.53
C LYS A 69 -1.36 9.51 -6.67
N ILE A 70 -1.30 9.39 -5.34
CA ILE A 70 -1.90 10.37 -4.42
C ILE A 70 -1.29 11.76 -4.62
N ASN A 71 0.04 11.88 -4.70
CA ASN A 71 0.72 13.14 -4.96
C ASN A 71 0.29 13.77 -6.28
N LYS A 72 0.13 12.96 -7.32
CA LYS A 72 -0.40 13.42 -8.60
C LYS A 72 -1.83 13.95 -8.45
N ILE A 73 -2.70 13.25 -7.75
CA ILE A 73 -4.07 13.70 -7.47
C ILE A 73 -4.07 15.04 -6.72
N ILE A 74 -3.26 15.15 -5.66
CA ILE A 74 -3.16 16.38 -4.84
C ILE A 74 -2.73 17.58 -5.68
N SER A 75 -1.83 17.37 -6.64
CA SER A 75 -1.33 18.45 -7.51
C SER A 75 -2.30 18.91 -8.61
N THR A 76 -3.41 18.18 -8.85
CA THR A 76 -4.36 18.54 -9.91
C THR A 76 -5.33 19.66 -9.50
N THR A 77 -5.55 19.89 -8.21
CA THR A 77 -6.50 20.90 -7.72
C THR A 77 -6.12 21.37 -6.31
N ASN A 78 -6.48 22.62 -5.99
CA ASN A 78 -6.37 23.17 -4.63
C ASN A 78 -7.65 22.96 -3.80
N ASN A 79 -8.71 22.42 -4.39
CA ASN A 79 -9.96 22.16 -3.67
C ASN A 79 -9.85 20.87 -2.85
N VAL A 80 -9.86 21.00 -1.52
CA VAL A 80 -9.70 19.88 -0.59
C VAL A 80 -10.79 18.81 -0.75
N LYS A 81 -12.04 19.22 -0.96
CA LYS A 81 -13.16 18.28 -1.16
C LYS A 81 -12.99 17.47 -2.45
N GLN A 82 -12.50 18.14 -3.51
CA GLN A 82 -12.20 17.45 -4.76
C GLN A 82 -11.04 16.48 -4.62
N ARG A 83 -9.97 16.85 -3.87
CA ARG A 83 -8.86 15.94 -3.55
C ARG A 83 -9.35 14.68 -2.85
N ILE A 84 -10.19 14.85 -1.79
CA ILE A 84 -10.78 13.73 -1.04
C ILE A 84 -11.54 12.80 -2.00
N LYS A 85 -12.47 13.37 -2.79
CA LYS A 85 -13.27 12.59 -3.75
C LYS A 85 -12.41 11.78 -4.71
N THR A 86 -11.41 12.41 -5.33
CA THR A 86 -10.56 11.73 -6.31
C THR A 86 -9.64 10.67 -5.65
N ILE A 87 -9.20 10.87 -4.40
CA ILE A 87 -8.45 9.85 -3.66
C ILE A 87 -9.34 8.65 -3.34
N VAL A 88 -10.60 8.88 -2.93
CA VAL A 88 -11.56 7.78 -2.68
C VAL A 88 -11.83 7.00 -3.97
N GLU A 89 -12.09 7.68 -5.08
CA GLU A 89 -12.26 7.06 -6.40
C GLU A 89 -11.03 6.25 -6.82
N PHE A 90 -9.83 6.77 -6.57
CA PHE A 90 -8.58 6.03 -6.80
C PHE A 90 -8.52 4.73 -5.97
N TYR A 91 -8.89 4.77 -4.69
CA TYR A 91 -8.92 3.56 -3.85
C TYR A 91 -9.97 2.56 -4.30
N ILE A 92 -11.14 3.02 -4.77
CA ILE A 92 -12.19 2.16 -5.35
C ILE A 92 -11.66 1.46 -6.60
N ASN A 93 -11.05 2.19 -7.52
CA ASN A 93 -10.47 1.61 -8.74
C ASN A 93 -9.35 0.62 -8.43
N LEU A 94 -8.49 0.97 -7.45
CA LEU A 94 -7.42 0.08 -7.02
C LEU A 94 -7.95 -1.24 -6.42
N LEU A 95 -9.11 -1.22 -5.77
CA LEU A 95 -9.80 -2.41 -5.29
C LEU A 95 -10.37 -3.26 -6.40
N GLU A 96 -11.00 -2.62 -7.38
CA GLU A 96 -11.61 -3.33 -8.53
C GLU A 96 -10.52 -3.99 -9.39
N GLU A 97 -9.41 -3.29 -9.62
CA GLU A 97 -8.32 -3.77 -10.46
C GLU A 97 -7.37 -4.73 -9.74
N ASN A 98 -7.10 -4.51 -8.44
CA ASN A 98 -6.00 -5.22 -7.76
C ASN A 98 -6.17 -5.36 -6.23
N SER A 99 -7.30 -5.91 -5.80
CA SER A 99 -7.57 -6.17 -4.37
C SER A 99 -6.50 -7.04 -3.67
N LYS A 100 -5.78 -7.87 -4.45
CA LYS A 100 -4.69 -8.72 -3.94
C LYS A 100 -3.59 -7.94 -3.23
N ILE A 101 -3.26 -6.72 -3.68
CA ILE A 101 -2.20 -5.90 -3.08
C ILE A 101 -2.49 -5.65 -1.60
N PHE A 102 -3.71 -5.25 -1.27
CA PHE A 102 -4.08 -4.95 0.12
C PHE A 102 -3.99 -6.17 1.02
N ILE A 103 -4.44 -7.34 0.52
CA ILE A 103 -4.37 -8.60 1.27
C ILE A 103 -2.93 -8.98 1.57
N VAL A 104 -2.08 -8.93 0.54
CA VAL A 104 -0.67 -9.28 0.66
C VAL A 104 0.05 -8.35 1.62
N MET A 105 -0.17 -7.04 1.53
CA MET A 105 0.45 -6.07 2.42
C MET A 105 0.05 -6.27 3.89
N GLN A 106 -1.22 -6.54 4.15
CA GLN A 106 -1.72 -6.80 5.50
C GLN A 106 -1.17 -8.11 6.08
N ARG A 107 -1.16 -9.18 5.29
CA ARG A 107 -0.60 -10.48 5.72
C ARG A 107 0.88 -10.38 6.03
N ILE A 108 1.67 -9.82 5.12
CA ILE A 108 3.12 -9.64 5.34
C ILE A 108 3.36 -8.76 6.57
N GLY A 109 2.63 -7.65 6.70
CA GLY A 109 2.75 -6.76 7.85
C GLY A 109 2.46 -7.47 9.17
N TYR A 110 1.36 -8.23 9.24
CA TYR A 110 1.00 -9.01 10.41
C TYR A 110 2.06 -10.08 10.76
N ASP A 111 2.47 -10.87 9.76
CA ASP A 111 3.45 -11.95 9.93
C ASP A 111 4.80 -11.42 10.41
N PHE A 112 5.22 -10.24 9.94
CA PHE A 112 6.51 -9.64 10.32
C PHE A 112 6.50 -9.07 11.74
N MET A 113 5.36 -8.56 12.21
CA MET A 113 5.25 -8.06 13.59
C MET A 113 5.39 -9.16 14.63
N GLN A 114 5.20 -10.43 14.24
CA GLN A 114 5.30 -11.58 15.15
C GLN A 114 6.75 -12.05 15.40
N LYS A 115 7.74 -11.59 14.62
CA LYS A 115 9.14 -12.04 14.75
C LYS A 115 10.12 -10.91 15.01
N GLU A 116 10.96 -11.09 16.02
CA GLU A 116 11.98 -10.12 16.44
C GLU A 116 13.01 -9.84 15.33
N ASP A 117 13.49 -10.89 14.63
CA ASP A 117 14.47 -10.76 13.54
C ASP A 117 13.99 -9.91 12.35
N SER A 118 12.68 -9.82 12.14
CA SER A 118 12.09 -9.01 11.08
C SER A 118 11.83 -7.57 11.50
N LYS A 119 11.72 -7.30 12.82
CA LYS A 119 11.32 -5.99 13.37
C LYS A 119 12.26 -4.86 12.93
N LYS A 120 13.57 -5.08 12.94
CA LYS A 120 14.52 -4.04 12.54
C LYS A 120 14.30 -3.62 11.09
N LYS A 121 14.26 -4.59 10.17
CA LYS A 121 14.06 -4.32 8.73
C LYS A 121 12.70 -3.69 8.43
N ILE A 122 11.64 -4.14 9.12
CA ILE A 122 10.31 -3.57 8.93
C ILE A 122 10.23 -2.15 9.50
N ASN A 123 10.89 -1.86 10.61
CA ASN A 123 10.95 -0.50 11.17
C ASN A 123 11.68 0.45 10.21
N GLU A 124 12.78 0.02 9.61
CA GLU A 124 13.49 0.79 8.57
C GLU A 124 12.58 1.08 7.37
N LEU A 125 11.79 0.10 6.93
CA LEU A 125 10.81 0.30 5.88
C LEU A 125 9.72 1.28 6.31
N PHE A 126 9.16 1.14 7.52
CA PHE A 126 8.13 2.06 8.01
C PHE A 126 8.64 3.49 8.13
N GLU A 127 9.89 3.72 8.53
CA GLU A 127 10.49 5.06 8.55
C GLU A 127 10.58 5.67 7.14
N LYS A 128 10.98 4.88 6.14
CA LYS A 128 10.98 5.32 4.73
C LYS A 128 9.56 5.67 4.24
N LEU A 129 8.58 4.82 4.57
CA LEU A 129 7.19 5.03 4.18
C LEU A 129 6.58 6.24 4.87
N ARG A 130 6.90 6.46 6.16
CA ARG A 130 6.47 7.64 6.93
C ARG A 130 6.99 8.95 6.32
N LYS A 131 8.23 8.95 5.82
CA LYS A 131 8.78 10.12 5.10
C LYS A 131 7.95 10.45 3.85
N LYS A 132 7.64 9.46 3.02
CA LYS A 132 6.79 9.65 1.83
C LYS A 132 5.37 10.10 2.17
N GLN A 133 4.81 9.55 3.23
CA GLN A 133 3.52 9.96 3.75
C GLN A 133 3.52 11.43 4.18
N LYS A 134 4.59 11.87 4.88
CA LYS A 134 4.75 13.27 5.29
C LYS A 134 4.86 14.19 4.08
N GLU A 135 5.65 13.82 3.07
CA GLU A 135 5.76 14.57 1.81
C GLU A 135 4.37 14.75 1.15
N ALA A 136 3.55 13.71 1.10
CA ALA A 136 2.18 13.80 0.58
C ALA A 136 1.29 14.69 1.44
N GLY A 137 1.42 14.62 2.75
CA GLY A 137 0.70 15.47 3.70
C GLY A 137 1.07 16.95 3.58
N ASP A 138 2.36 17.24 3.44
CA ASP A 138 2.85 18.61 3.22
C ASP A 138 2.29 19.18 1.90
N LEU A 139 2.21 18.38 0.83
CA LEU A 139 1.57 18.74 -0.42
C LEU A 139 0.04 18.93 -0.28
N PHE A 140 -0.60 18.13 0.58
CA PHE A 140 -2.02 18.27 0.85
C PHE A 140 -2.35 19.60 1.52
N GLY A 141 -1.45 20.09 2.36
CA GLY A 141 -1.55 21.36 3.05
C GLY A 141 -2.46 21.33 4.28
N GLU A 142 -2.62 22.48 4.93
CA GLU A 142 -3.46 22.62 6.10
C GLU A 142 -4.96 22.51 5.73
N VAL A 143 -5.71 21.80 6.54
CA VAL A 143 -7.16 21.60 6.37
C VAL A 143 -7.92 22.32 7.48
N ILE A 144 -8.93 23.11 7.12
CA ILE A 144 -9.83 23.76 8.06
C ILE A 144 -11.09 22.92 8.20
N LEU A 145 -11.35 22.41 9.40
CA LEU A 145 -12.55 21.64 9.69
C LEU A 145 -13.79 22.54 9.88
N CYS A 146 -14.98 21.98 9.74
CA CYS A 146 -16.25 22.67 10.02
C CYS A 146 -16.33 23.23 11.43
N SER A 147 -15.65 22.61 12.39
CA SER A 147 -15.48 23.11 13.78
C SER A 147 -14.60 24.38 13.87
N GLY A 148 -13.98 24.82 12.78
CA GLY A 148 -13.01 25.92 12.77
C GLY A 148 -11.58 25.51 13.16
N LYS A 149 -11.36 24.28 13.59
CA LYS A 149 -10.01 23.77 13.90
C LYS A 149 -9.18 23.59 12.65
N ARG A 150 -7.88 23.85 12.76
CA ARG A 150 -6.89 23.59 11.71
C ARG A 150 -6.19 22.26 11.99
N VAL A 151 -6.01 21.46 10.96
CA VAL A 151 -5.37 20.14 11.01
C VAL A 151 -4.28 20.09 9.95
N SER A 152 -3.12 19.55 10.28
CA SER A 152 -2.05 19.35 9.29
C SER A 152 -2.48 18.35 8.22
N GLY A 153 -2.03 18.56 6.99
CA GLY A 153 -2.40 17.73 5.86
C GLY A 153 -1.95 16.27 6.01
N ASP A 154 -0.82 16.04 6.67
CA ASP A 154 -0.33 14.68 6.92
C ASP A 154 -1.25 13.92 7.89
N LEU A 155 -1.70 14.54 8.98
CA LEU A 155 -2.66 13.93 9.92
C LEU A 155 -4.00 13.66 9.24
N PHE A 156 -4.52 14.63 8.46
CA PHE A 156 -5.79 14.49 7.76
C PHE A 156 -5.74 13.38 6.70
N LEU A 157 -4.76 13.45 5.81
CA LEU A 157 -4.57 12.48 4.73
C LEU A 157 -4.32 11.06 5.27
N TYR A 158 -3.48 10.93 6.31
CA TYR A 158 -3.21 9.65 6.94
C TYR A 158 -4.45 9.04 7.58
N SER A 159 -5.24 9.84 8.30
CA SER A 159 -6.47 9.36 8.93
C SER A 159 -7.45 8.84 7.88
N MET A 160 -7.58 9.53 6.75
CA MET A 160 -8.42 9.10 5.64
C MET A 160 -7.91 7.81 5.00
N ILE A 161 -6.60 7.72 4.69
CA ILE A 161 -6.00 6.52 4.10
C ILE A 161 -6.12 5.33 5.04
N ALA A 162 -5.92 5.54 6.34
CA ALA A 162 -6.06 4.48 7.35
C ALA A 162 -7.52 3.97 7.44
N ALA A 163 -8.50 4.88 7.40
CA ALA A 163 -9.92 4.51 7.39
C ALA A 163 -10.30 3.70 6.15
N LEU A 164 -9.86 4.14 4.96
CA LEU A 164 -10.07 3.42 3.70
C LEU A 164 -9.40 2.04 3.74
N GLY A 165 -8.15 1.97 4.16
CA GLY A 165 -7.41 0.70 4.30
C GLY A 165 -8.07 -0.27 5.28
N ARG A 166 -8.61 0.23 6.40
CA ARG A 166 -9.32 -0.58 7.40
C ARG A 166 -10.61 -1.18 6.83
N ALA A 167 -11.42 -0.38 6.14
CA ALA A 167 -12.66 -0.84 5.51
C ALA A 167 -12.39 -1.95 4.47
N ILE A 168 -11.32 -1.81 3.71
CA ILE A 168 -10.87 -2.82 2.76
C ILE A 168 -10.47 -4.11 3.49
N PHE A 169 -9.62 -3.98 4.51
CA PHE A 169 -9.08 -5.11 5.25
C PHE A 169 -10.16 -5.94 5.93
N GLU A 170 -11.15 -5.30 6.57
CA GLU A 170 -12.23 -6.02 7.26
C GLU A 170 -13.02 -6.93 6.33
N ASN A 171 -13.34 -6.46 5.14
CA ASN A 171 -14.06 -7.28 4.17
C ASN A 171 -13.18 -8.43 3.65
N VAL A 172 -11.96 -8.12 3.27
CA VAL A 172 -11.04 -9.08 2.66
C VAL A 172 -10.60 -10.16 3.63
N SER A 173 -10.34 -9.82 4.91
CA SER A 173 -9.96 -10.79 5.95
C SER A 173 -11.06 -11.82 6.24
N GLN A 174 -12.32 -11.45 5.95
CA GLN A 174 -13.49 -12.33 6.04
C GLN A 174 -13.80 -13.08 4.73
N GLY A 175 -12.91 -12.99 3.74
CA GLY A 175 -13.13 -13.60 2.41
C GLY A 175 -14.22 -12.89 1.58
N LYS A 176 -14.66 -11.71 2.00
CA LYS A 176 -15.65 -10.89 1.31
C LYS A 176 -14.99 -9.93 0.34
N LYS A 177 -15.68 -9.58 -0.74
CA LYS A 177 -15.25 -8.46 -1.57
C LYS A 177 -15.48 -7.14 -0.80
N PRO A 178 -14.50 -6.21 -0.79
CA PRO A 178 -14.71 -4.89 -0.22
C PRO A 178 -15.90 -4.20 -0.91
N LYS A 179 -16.73 -3.54 -0.12
CA LYS A 179 -17.89 -2.83 -0.65
C LYS A 179 -17.48 -1.42 -1.05
N LYS A 180 -17.77 -1.07 -2.28
CA LYS A 180 -17.56 0.29 -2.81
C LYS A 180 -18.27 1.34 -1.95
N ASP A 181 -19.49 1.04 -1.51
CA ASP A 181 -20.29 1.94 -0.68
C ASP A 181 -19.62 2.29 0.65
N ASP A 182 -18.92 1.35 1.29
CA ASP A 182 -18.19 1.61 2.53
C ASP A 182 -17.09 2.67 2.32
N LEU A 183 -16.41 2.65 1.17
CA LEU A 183 -15.39 3.64 0.84
C LEU A 183 -15.99 5.00 0.49
N LEU A 184 -17.13 5.02 -0.20
CA LEU A 184 -17.86 6.25 -0.49
C LEU A 184 -18.34 6.93 0.79
N VAL A 185 -18.90 6.17 1.75
CA VAL A 185 -19.30 6.68 3.06
C VAL A 185 -18.13 7.30 3.82
N ILE A 186 -16.95 6.66 3.80
CA ILE A 186 -15.73 7.24 4.41
C ILE A 186 -15.37 8.56 3.71
N GLY A 187 -15.42 8.62 2.39
CA GLY A 187 -15.19 9.85 1.63
C GLY A 187 -16.14 10.97 2.04
N ASP A 188 -17.43 10.67 2.15
CA ASP A 188 -18.47 11.62 2.54
C ASP A 188 -18.25 12.16 3.97
N ILE A 189 -17.82 11.30 4.91
CA ILE A 189 -17.47 11.72 6.28
C ILE A 189 -16.33 12.75 6.23
N PHE A 190 -15.26 12.50 5.48
CA PHE A 190 -14.12 13.41 5.37
C PHE A 190 -14.49 14.70 4.62
N ILE A 191 -15.32 14.62 3.57
CA ILE A 191 -15.85 15.79 2.85
C ILE A 191 -16.73 16.67 3.75
N ALA A 192 -17.61 16.04 4.53
CA ALA A 192 -18.49 16.75 5.46
C ALA A 192 -17.71 17.42 6.62
N ALA A 193 -16.56 16.85 7.01
CA ALA A 193 -15.73 17.42 8.07
C ALA A 193 -15.01 18.72 7.64
N VAL A 194 -14.88 19.01 6.35
CA VAL A 194 -14.10 20.12 5.79
C VAL A 194 -15.01 21.30 5.43
N LYS A 195 -14.56 22.53 5.76
CA LYS A 195 -15.21 23.78 5.36
C LYS A 195 -15.28 23.97 3.86
#